data_5e67f533cd2867c3b99043f468b48849
#
_entry.id   5e67f533cd2867c3b99043f468b48849
#
_cell.length_a   1.000
_cell.length_b   1.000
_cell.length_c   1.000
_cell.angle_alpha   90.00
_cell.angle_beta   90.00
_cell.angle_gamma   90.00
#
_symmetry.space_group_name_H-M   'P 1'
#
loop_
_entity.id
_entity.type
_entity.pdbx_description
1 polymer ?
#
loop_
_entity_poly.entity_id
_entity_poly.type
_entity_poly.pdbx_seq_one_letter_code
_entity_poly.pdbx_strand_id
1 'polypeptide(L)'
;METADILVVSGAFFFAAFVKGITGLGFSTTALPFLVYAIGLKEALPLLIVPSIVSNLVVMRDAGHFQQTLMQFRRLYAAAPVGIFIGLVVLMWLDPTISSAVLGLVLIIYCVVSIIQPTFRLPTHLARQLEIPVGVTTGLVNGITGSQVIPVLPYLLSLPLTRDVFVQAVNICFTVSSIAFAIGLAWVGLFTIDTTQISFIGLVAMLVGLKLGTPIRDKLSHKSFRKAVLGLLLLLGAGLVLRPWL
;
A
#
# COMPACT_ATOMS: atom_id res chain seq x y z
N MET A 1 -8.23 -6.49 21.93
CA MET A 1 -9.20 -6.38 20.83
C MET A 1 -10.39 -7.27 21.10
N GLU A 2 -11.58 -6.78 20.86
CA GLU A 2 -12.81 -7.56 20.98
C GLU A 2 -12.96 -8.52 19.78
N THR A 3 -13.82 -9.53 19.94
CA THR A 3 -14.10 -10.50 18.85
C THR A 3 -14.57 -9.81 17.56
N ALA A 4 -15.31 -8.70 17.71
CA ALA A 4 -15.78 -7.88 16.61
C ALA A 4 -14.62 -7.29 15.78
N ASP A 5 -13.57 -6.82 16.44
CA ASP A 5 -12.39 -6.23 15.78
C ASP A 5 -11.67 -7.29 14.93
N ILE A 6 -11.53 -8.51 15.44
CA ILE A 6 -10.88 -9.63 14.71
C ILE A 6 -11.67 -9.97 13.45
N LEU A 7 -13.00 -9.94 13.51
CA LEU A 7 -13.86 -10.18 12.34
C LEU A 7 -13.68 -9.07 11.29
N VAL A 8 -13.66 -7.80 11.72
CA VAL A 8 -13.45 -6.66 10.81
C VAL A 8 -12.06 -6.72 10.17
N VAL A 9 -11.01 -7.00 10.95
CA VAL A 9 -9.64 -7.15 10.43
C VAL A 9 -9.58 -8.28 9.41
N SER A 10 -10.12 -9.45 9.74
CA SER A 10 -10.13 -10.61 8.85
C SER A 10 -10.91 -10.35 7.55
N GLY A 11 -12.07 -9.69 7.65
CA GLY A 11 -12.88 -9.29 6.51
C GLY A 11 -12.16 -8.28 5.60
N ALA A 12 -11.54 -7.26 6.20
CA ALA A 12 -10.75 -6.27 5.48
C ALA A 12 -9.54 -6.90 4.76
N PHE A 13 -8.85 -7.83 5.42
CA PHE A 13 -7.72 -8.54 4.82
C PHE A 13 -8.14 -9.48 3.70
N PHE A 14 -9.23 -10.22 3.88
CA PHE A 14 -9.79 -11.05 2.82
C PHE A 14 -10.14 -10.23 1.59
N PHE A 15 -10.92 -9.15 1.77
CA PHE A 15 -11.35 -8.30 0.66
C PHE A 15 -10.16 -7.64 -0.04
N ALA A 16 -9.23 -7.06 0.71
CA ALA A 16 -8.06 -6.42 0.16
C ALA A 16 -7.15 -7.39 -0.60
N ALA A 17 -6.99 -8.61 -0.09
CA ALA A 17 -6.22 -9.65 -0.76
C ALA A 17 -6.92 -10.19 -2.01
N PHE A 18 -8.24 -10.29 -2.00
CA PHE A 18 -9.04 -10.62 -3.17
C PHE A 18 -8.85 -9.57 -4.28
N VAL A 19 -8.94 -8.28 -3.93
CA VAL A 19 -8.62 -7.18 -4.85
C VAL A 19 -7.20 -7.29 -5.39
N LYS A 20 -6.21 -7.54 -4.51
CA LYS A 20 -4.81 -7.74 -4.91
C LYS A 20 -4.63 -8.96 -5.81
N GLY A 21 -5.30 -10.05 -5.57
CA GLY A 21 -5.30 -11.25 -6.43
C GLY A 21 -5.69 -10.92 -7.87
N ILE A 22 -6.73 -10.11 -8.05
CA ILE A 22 -7.22 -9.68 -9.37
C ILE A 22 -6.28 -8.66 -10.02
N THR A 23 -5.79 -7.67 -9.27
CA THR A 23 -5.04 -6.52 -9.82
C THR A 23 -3.53 -6.68 -9.81
N GLY A 24 -3.01 -7.55 -8.94
CA GLY A 24 -1.58 -7.68 -8.62
C GLY A 24 -1.06 -6.64 -7.61
N LEU A 25 -1.89 -5.69 -7.18
CA LEU A 25 -1.49 -4.53 -6.36
C LEU A 25 -2.56 -4.19 -5.32
N GLY A 26 -2.18 -3.34 -4.33
CA GLY A 26 -3.14 -2.58 -3.54
C GLY A 26 -3.65 -3.25 -2.27
N PHE A 27 -2.99 -4.29 -1.72
CA PHE A 27 -3.45 -4.90 -0.46
C PHE A 27 -3.55 -3.86 0.67
N SER A 28 -2.45 -3.23 1.04
CA SER A 28 -2.44 -2.23 2.13
C SER A 28 -3.35 -1.05 1.83
N THR A 29 -3.34 -0.54 0.59
CA THR A 29 -4.18 0.58 0.17
C THR A 29 -5.67 0.29 0.31
N THR A 30 -6.08 -0.96 0.08
CA THR A 30 -7.48 -1.37 0.19
C THR A 30 -7.84 -1.72 1.64
N ALA A 31 -6.98 -2.43 2.38
CA ALA A 31 -7.27 -2.82 3.77
C ALA A 31 -7.25 -1.62 4.74
N LEU A 32 -6.27 -0.73 4.57
CA LEU A 32 -5.98 0.34 5.51
C LEU A 32 -7.20 1.22 5.86
N PRO A 33 -7.96 1.78 4.90
CA PRO A 33 -9.10 2.63 5.25
C PRO A 33 -10.16 1.90 6.07
N PHE A 34 -10.44 0.63 5.81
CA PHE A 34 -11.38 -0.15 6.63
C PHE A 34 -10.89 -0.30 8.06
N LEU A 35 -9.60 -0.61 8.23
CA LEU A 35 -9.00 -0.74 9.56
C LEU A 35 -8.99 0.60 10.30
N VAL A 36 -8.66 1.70 9.61
CA VAL A 36 -8.64 3.04 10.22
C VAL A 36 -10.03 3.46 10.70
N TYR A 37 -11.08 3.09 9.98
CA TYR A 37 -12.45 3.32 10.45
C TYR A 37 -12.80 2.50 11.69
N ALA A 38 -12.33 1.25 11.76
CA ALA A 38 -12.68 0.33 12.85
C ALA A 38 -11.86 0.57 14.13
N ILE A 39 -10.54 0.71 13.99
CA ILE A 39 -9.61 0.67 15.13
C ILE A 39 -8.66 1.88 15.22
N GLY A 40 -8.73 2.82 14.27
CA GLY A 40 -7.82 3.95 14.21
C GLY A 40 -6.54 3.67 13.41
N LEU A 41 -5.82 4.77 13.05
CA LEU A 41 -4.66 4.66 12.16
C LEU A 41 -3.47 3.98 12.84
N LYS A 42 -3.10 4.41 14.05
CA LYS A 42 -1.89 3.91 14.72
C LYS A 42 -1.99 2.42 15.04
N GLU A 43 -3.17 1.95 15.39
CA GLU A 43 -3.48 0.54 15.66
C GLU A 43 -3.54 -0.30 14.37
N ALA A 44 -3.99 0.30 13.26
CA ALA A 44 -4.11 -0.37 11.97
C ALA A 44 -2.75 -0.62 11.30
N LEU A 45 -1.79 0.31 11.45
CA LEU A 45 -0.51 0.25 10.75
C LEU A 45 0.28 -1.04 11.00
N PRO A 46 0.52 -1.47 12.25
CA PRO A 46 1.31 -2.68 12.52
C PRO A 46 0.63 -3.96 12.02
N LEU A 47 -0.71 -4.01 12.00
CA LEU A 47 -1.44 -5.19 11.54
C LEU A 47 -1.23 -5.49 10.05
N LEU A 48 -0.95 -4.48 9.25
CA LEU A 48 -0.75 -4.61 7.81
C LEU A 48 0.62 -5.15 7.40
N ILE A 49 1.61 -5.11 8.29
CA ILE A 49 3.02 -5.40 7.94
C ILE A 49 3.19 -6.82 7.42
N VAL A 50 2.84 -7.82 8.22
CA VAL A 50 3.06 -9.23 7.87
C VAL A 50 2.25 -9.63 6.63
N PRO A 51 0.93 -9.36 6.54
CA PRO A 51 0.16 -9.67 5.34
C PRO A 51 0.64 -8.93 4.09
N SER A 52 1.10 -7.69 4.22
CA SER A 52 1.66 -6.95 3.09
C SER A 52 2.91 -7.60 2.53
N ILE A 53 3.88 -7.93 3.40
CA ILE A 53 5.11 -8.60 2.99
C ILE A 53 4.79 -9.94 2.33
N VAL A 54 4.00 -10.79 2.98
CA VAL A 54 3.65 -12.12 2.46
C VAL A 54 2.94 -12.00 1.11
N SER A 55 1.94 -11.14 0.99
CA SER A 55 1.20 -10.96 -0.26
C SER A 55 2.06 -10.38 -1.39
N ASN A 56 3.03 -9.51 -1.08
CA ASN A 56 4.00 -8.99 -2.05
C ASN A 56 4.92 -10.11 -2.55
N LEU A 57 5.46 -10.94 -1.63
CA LEU A 57 6.34 -12.07 -1.99
C LEU A 57 5.64 -13.08 -2.90
N VAL A 58 4.37 -13.39 -2.61
CA VAL A 58 3.57 -14.28 -3.47
C VAL A 58 3.45 -13.70 -4.88
N VAL A 59 3.09 -12.41 -5.01
CA VAL A 59 2.94 -11.77 -6.32
C VAL A 59 4.28 -11.64 -7.05
N MET A 60 5.37 -11.35 -6.33
CA MET A 60 6.71 -11.27 -6.93
C MET A 60 7.19 -12.60 -7.50
N ARG A 61 6.84 -13.72 -6.84
CA ARG A 61 7.16 -15.06 -7.36
C ARG A 61 6.52 -15.31 -8.71
N ASP A 62 5.28 -14.88 -8.89
CA ASP A 62 4.53 -15.08 -10.13
C ASP A 62 4.98 -14.12 -11.25
N ALA A 63 5.36 -12.88 -10.90
CA ALA A 63 5.76 -11.86 -11.87
C ALA A 63 7.15 -12.12 -12.49
N GLY A 64 8.09 -12.73 -11.74
CA GLY A 64 9.46 -12.94 -12.20
C GLY A 64 10.27 -11.63 -12.30
N HIS A 65 11.40 -11.67 -13.04
CA HIS A 65 12.25 -10.48 -13.31
C HIS A 65 12.84 -9.80 -12.06
N PHE A 66 12.97 -10.51 -10.93
CA PHE A 66 13.37 -9.94 -9.64
C PHE A 66 14.74 -9.23 -9.72
N GLN A 67 15.77 -9.93 -10.18
CA GLN A 67 17.15 -9.40 -10.20
C GLN A 67 17.27 -8.19 -11.14
N GLN A 68 16.68 -8.28 -12.33
CA GLN A 68 16.65 -7.18 -13.29
C GLN A 68 16.00 -5.92 -12.67
N THR A 69 14.84 -6.09 -12.09
CA THR A 69 14.04 -4.98 -11.54
C THR A 69 14.70 -4.38 -10.29
N LEU A 70 15.30 -5.23 -9.46
CA LEU A 70 16.05 -4.79 -8.28
C LEU A 70 17.22 -3.88 -8.66
N MET A 71 18.00 -4.27 -9.66
CA MET A 71 19.13 -3.47 -10.13
C MET A 71 18.70 -2.20 -10.84
N GLN A 72 17.62 -2.26 -11.62
CA GLN A 72 17.09 -1.13 -12.38
C GLN A 72 16.64 0.00 -11.46
N PHE A 73 15.91 -0.29 -10.37
CA PHE A 73 15.31 0.69 -9.47
C PHE A 73 15.97 0.75 -8.08
N ARG A 74 17.23 0.33 -7.96
CA ARG A 74 17.93 0.24 -6.66
C ARG A 74 17.96 1.56 -5.87
N ARG A 75 18.02 2.71 -6.57
CA ARG A 75 18.03 4.03 -5.94
C ARG A 75 16.67 4.39 -5.35
N LEU A 76 15.60 4.08 -6.06
CA LEU A 76 14.23 4.24 -5.59
C LEU A 76 14.01 3.44 -4.29
N TYR A 77 14.41 2.16 -4.30
CA TYR A 77 14.23 1.26 -3.15
C TYR A 77 15.08 1.66 -1.95
N ALA A 78 16.30 2.12 -2.17
CA ALA A 78 17.19 2.59 -1.10
C ALA A 78 16.74 3.93 -0.50
N ALA A 79 16.07 4.78 -1.29
CA ALA A 79 15.59 6.08 -0.87
C ALA A 79 14.29 6.02 -0.04
N ALA A 80 13.43 5.03 -0.29
CA ALA A 80 12.14 4.91 0.39
C ALA A 80 12.27 4.76 1.93
N PRO A 81 13.17 3.93 2.50
CA PRO A 81 13.39 3.86 3.94
C PRO A 81 13.69 5.20 4.60
N VAL A 82 14.50 6.06 3.97
CA VAL A 82 14.82 7.39 4.51
C VAL A 82 13.55 8.22 4.69
N GLY A 83 12.69 8.25 3.68
CA GLY A 83 11.40 8.93 3.77
C GLY A 83 10.49 8.34 4.84
N ILE A 84 10.47 7.00 4.99
CA ILE A 84 9.65 6.30 6.00
C ILE A 84 10.03 6.74 7.40
N PHE A 85 11.31 6.75 7.75
CA PHE A 85 11.74 7.18 9.09
C PHE A 85 11.39 8.65 9.37
N ILE A 86 11.55 9.54 8.39
CA ILE A 86 11.12 10.95 8.52
C ILE A 86 9.59 11.00 8.73
N GLY A 87 8.82 10.28 7.91
CA GLY A 87 7.36 10.24 8.00
C GLY A 87 6.84 9.68 9.32
N LEU A 88 7.50 8.65 9.88
CA LEU A 88 7.15 8.09 11.20
C LEU A 88 7.39 9.10 12.33
N VAL A 89 8.50 9.84 12.28
CA VAL A 89 8.73 10.93 13.24
C VAL A 89 7.59 11.95 13.16
N VAL A 90 7.20 12.37 11.96
CA VAL A 90 6.05 13.28 11.77
C VAL A 90 4.76 12.66 12.32
N LEU A 91 4.48 11.37 12.05
CA LEU A 91 3.29 10.66 12.55
C LEU A 91 3.20 10.68 14.07
N MET A 92 4.33 10.58 14.78
CA MET A 92 4.35 10.61 16.25
C MET A 92 3.90 11.96 16.83
N TRP A 93 4.16 13.05 16.09
CA TRP A 93 3.77 14.41 16.49
C TRP A 93 2.39 14.82 16.00
N LEU A 94 1.84 14.14 14.99
CA LEU A 94 0.53 14.45 14.43
C LEU A 94 -0.60 13.87 15.29
N ASP A 95 -1.67 14.64 15.38
CA ASP A 95 -2.94 14.14 15.89
C ASP A 95 -3.44 12.96 15.03
N PRO A 96 -3.95 11.87 15.64
CA PRO A 96 -4.47 10.71 14.90
C PRO A 96 -5.56 11.07 13.87
N THR A 97 -6.38 12.07 14.18
CA THR A 97 -7.44 12.54 13.29
C THR A 97 -6.86 13.20 12.04
N ILE A 98 -5.84 14.05 12.23
CA ILE A 98 -5.13 14.71 11.12
C ILE A 98 -4.42 13.67 10.25
N SER A 99 -3.73 12.70 10.86
CA SER A 99 -3.03 11.63 10.13
C SER A 99 -4.01 10.78 9.29
N SER A 100 -5.19 10.51 9.84
CA SER A 100 -6.27 9.81 9.11
C SER A 100 -6.82 10.65 7.95
N ALA A 101 -6.97 11.96 8.13
CA ALA A 101 -7.39 12.87 7.06
C ALA A 101 -6.32 12.97 5.95
N VAL A 102 -5.02 12.99 6.30
CA VAL A 102 -3.93 12.93 5.32
C VAL A 102 -3.99 11.63 4.53
N LEU A 103 -4.25 10.48 5.18
CA LEU A 103 -4.50 9.21 4.47
C LEU A 103 -5.66 9.35 3.50
N GLY A 104 -6.78 9.93 3.93
CA GLY A 104 -7.94 10.16 3.09
C GLY A 104 -7.59 10.99 1.84
N LEU A 105 -6.83 12.07 2.02
CA LEU A 105 -6.36 12.90 0.91
C LEU A 105 -5.44 12.12 -0.06
N VAL A 106 -4.51 11.32 0.47
CA VAL A 106 -3.64 10.45 -0.34
C VAL A 106 -4.46 9.46 -1.17
N LEU A 107 -5.52 8.86 -0.59
CA LEU A 107 -6.41 7.95 -1.30
C LEU A 107 -7.20 8.67 -2.42
N ILE A 108 -7.70 9.88 -2.16
CA ILE A 108 -8.40 10.69 -3.15
C ILE A 108 -7.47 11.01 -4.32
N ILE A 109 -6.25 11.52 -4.03
CA ILE A 109 -5.25 11.83 -5.07
C ILE A 109 -4.91 10.56 -5.86
N TYR A 110 -4.70 9.42 -5.20
CA TYR A 110 -4.46 8.14 -5.86
C TYR A 110 -5.62 7.75 -6.79
N CYS A 111 -6.87 7.87 -6.34
CA CYS A 111 -8.04 7.55 -7.16
C CYS A 111 -8.15 8.48 -8.37
N VAL A 112 -7.98 9.79 -8.18
CA VAL A 112 -8.03 10.78 -9.26
C VAL A 112 -6.94 10.49 -10.30
N VAL A 113 -5.68 10.32 -9.89
CA VAL A 113 -4.57 9.99 -10.79
C VAL A 113 -4.82 8.67 -11.50
N SER A 114 -5.36 7.67 -10.79
CA SER A 114 -5.67 6.35 -11.35
C SER A 114 -6.83 6.36 -12.35
N ILE A 115 -7.79 7.27 -12.21
CA ILE A 115 -8.92 7.44 -13.14
C ILE A 115 -8.49 8.18 -14.39
N ILE A 116 -7.75 9.28 -14.22
CA ILE A 116 -7.28 10.12 -15.34
C ILE A 116 -6.29 9.34 -16.22
N GLN A 117 -5.51 8.43 -15.63
CA GLN A 117 -4.48 7.65 -16.33
C GLN A 117 -3.66 8.53 -17.27
N PRO A 118 -2.84 9.44 -16.77
CA PRO A 118 -2.07 10.30 -17.63
C PRO A 118 -1.19 9.44 -18.57
N THR A 119 -1.33 9.65 -19.89
CA THR A 119 -0.54 8.99 -20.92
C THR A 119 0.89 9.54 -21.00
N PHE A 120 1.26 10.33 -19.98
CA PHE A 120 2.56 10.97 -19.90
C PHE A 120 3.67 9.92 -19.76
N ARG A 121 4.63 9.98 -20.69
CA ARG A 121 5.84 9.15 -20.64
C ARG A 121 7.03 10.00 -20.21
N LEU A 122 7.70 9.58 -19.15
CA LEU A 122 8.93 10.22 -18.70
C LEU A 122 10.10 9.86 -19.64
N PRO A 123 10.86 10.86 -20.10
CA PRO A 123 12.14 10.63 -20.76
C PRO A 123 13.10 9.86 -19.83
N THR A 124 13.91 8.96 -20.38
CA THR A 124 14.77 8.04 -19.62
C THR A 124 15.73 8.76 -18.66
N HIS A 125 16.26 9.93 -19.08
CA HIS A 125 17.17 10.70 -18.24
C HIS A 125 16.48 11.29 -16.99
N LEU A 126 15.24 11.80 -17.15
CA LEU A 126 14.43 12.31 -16.04
C LEU A 126 13.97 11.18 -15.13
N ALA A 127 13.61 10.03 -15.70
CA ALA A 127 13.21 8.86 -14.93
C ALA A 127 14.28 8.51 -13.88
N ARG A 128 15.55 8.43 -14.30
CA ARG A 128 16.65 8.09 -13.39
C ARG A 128 16.92 9.16 -12.33
N GLN A 129 16.73 10.44 -12.65
CA GLN A 129 16.90 11.53 -11.70
C GLN A 129 15.79 11.54 -10.64
N LEU A 130 14.59 11.13 -11.01
CA LEU A 130 13.41 11.12 -10.15
C LEU A 130 13.35 9.90 -9.21
N GLU A 131 14.18 8.86 -9.38
CA GLU A 131 14.17 7.68 -8.51
C GLU A 131 14.31 8.03 -7.02
N ILE A 132 15.28 8.89 -6.67
CA ILE A 132 15.52 9.27 -5.27
C ILE A 132 14.39 10.15 -4.73
N PRO A 133 14.00 11.27 -5.36
CA PRO A 133 12.90 12.08 -4.85
C PRO A 133 11.58 11.31 -4.77
N VAL A 134 11.27 10.46 -5.75
CA VAL A 134 10.08 9.60 -5.70
C VAL A 134 10.16 8.60 -4.55
N GLY A 135 11.33 7.97 -4.35
CA GLY A 135 11.53 7.04 -3.23
C GLY A 135 11.32 7.72 -1.87
N VAL A 136 12.02 8.84 -1.63
CA VAL A 136 11.89 9.60 -0.37
C VAL A 136 10.47 10.08 -0.15
N THR A 137 9.81 10.64 -1.16
CA THR A 137 8.43 11.16 -1.02
C THR A 137 7.44 10.01 -0.79
N THR A 138 7.59 8.87 -1.50
CA THR A 138 6.76 7.68 -1.25
C THR A 138 6.97 7.17 0.18
N GLY A 139 8.20 7.12 0.63
CA GLY A 139 8.53 6.74 2.00
C GLY A 139 7.94 7.69 3.03
N LEU A 140 8.04 9.01 2.81
CA LEU A 140 7.47 10.03 3.69
C LEU A 140 5.95 9.87 3.83
N VAL A 141 5.25 9.74 2.70
CA VAL A 141 3.80 9.51 2.69
C VAL A 141 3.46 8.20 3.41
N ASN A 142 4.21 7.13 3.14
CA ASN A 142 4.02 5.85 3.82
C ASN A 142 4.26 5.95 5.33
N GLY A 143 5.30 6.64 5.76
CA GLY A 143 5.62 6.85 7.19
C GLY A 143 4.51 7.58 7.95
N ILE A 144 3.86 8.56 7.30
CA ILE A 144 2.76 9.33 7.91
C ILE A 144 1.43 8.56 7.88
N THR A 145 1.15 7.83 6.79
CA THR A 145 -0.20 7.32 6.51
C THR A 145 -0.30 5.81 6.41
N GLY A 146 0.80 5.08 6.28
CA GLY A 146 0.81 3.65 5.93
C GLY A 146 0.52 3.37 4.44
N SER A 147 0.27 4.40 3.62
CA SER A 147 -0.02 4.26 2.20
C SER A 147 1.24 4.39 1.35
N GLN A 148 1.50 3.38 0.50
CA GLN A 148 2.73 3.27 -0.30
C GLN A 148 2.52 3.62 -1.78
N VAL A 149 1.34 4.13 -2.16
CA VAL A 149 0.95 4.23 -3.58
C VAL A 149 1.45 5.48 -4.28
N ILE A 150 1.58 6.59 -3.57
CA ILE A 150 1.95 7.89 -4.15
C ILE A 150 3.30 8.34 -3.59
N PRO A 151 4.17 8.85 -4.46
CA PRO A 151 4.09 8.99 -5.92
C PRO A 151 4.61 7.80 -6.73
N VAL A 152 5.01 6.68 -6.13
CA VAL A 152 5.70 5.57 -6.82
C VAL A 152 4.87 4.94 -7.94
N LEU A 153 3.55 4.73 -7.76
CA LEU A 153 2.73 4.13 -8.81
C LEU A 153 2.63 5.02 -10.06
N PRO A 154 2.26 6.32 -9.97
CA PRO A 154 2.30 7.21 -11.13
C PRO A 154 3.66 7.25 -11.81
N TYR A 155 4.75 7.29 -11.04
CA TYR A 155 6.10 7.28 -11.57
C TYR A 155 6.37 6.01 -12.37
N LEU A 156 6.16 4.82 -11.82
CA LEU A 156 6.41 3.57 -12.53
C LEU A 156 5.48 3.38 -13.73
N LEU A 157 4.22 3.88 -13.66
CA LEU A 157 3.29 3.88 -14.80
C LEU A 157 3.71 4.79 -15.94
N SER A 158 4.50 5.83 -15.66
CA SER A 158 5.03 6.74 -16.69
C SER A 158 6.22 6.18 -17.46
N LEU A 159 6.75 5.02 -17.02
CA LEU A 159 7.89 4.36 -17.66
C LEU A 159 7.43 3.30 -18.68
N PRO A 160 8.21 3.03 -19.73
CA PRO A 160 7.91 2.01 -20.73
C PRO A 160 8.21 0.60 -20.20
N LEU A 161 7.50 0.17 -19.14
CA LEU A 161 7.64 -1.13 -18.52
C LEU A 161 6.59 -2.12 -19.05
N THR A 162 6.99 -3.39 -19.18
CA THR A 162 6.00 -4.47 -19.36
C THR A 162 5.19 -4.63 -18.07
N ARG A 163 4.00 -5.25 -18.16
CA ARG A 163 3.13 -5.47 -17.00
C ARG A 163 3.86 -6.19 -15.86
N ASP A 164 4.61 -7.25 -16.19
CA ASP A 164 5.27 -8.08 -15.20
C ASP A 164 6.42 -7.34 -14.52
N VAL A 165 7.23 -6.60 -15.27
CA VAL A 165 8.29 -5.73 -14.73
C VAL A 165 7.68 -4.63 -13.84
N PHE A 166 6.56 -4.02 -14.25
CA PHE A 166 5.86 -3.04 -13.43
C PHE A 166 5.36 -3.64 -12.12
N VAL A 167 4.66 -4.79 -12.18
CA VAL A 167 4.16 -5.49 -10.99
C VAL A 167 5.31 -5.89 -10.07
N GLN A 168 6.41 -6.40 -10.64
CA GLN A 168 7.61 -6.75 -9.90
C GLN A 168 8.22 -5.52 -9.19
N ALA A 169 8.41 -4.41 -9.93
CA ALA A 169 9.00 -3.18 -9.39
C ALA A 169 8.20 -2.61 -8.22
N VAL A 170 6.88 -2.58 -8.35
CA VAL A 170 5.98 -2.10 -7.29
C VAL A 170 6.06 -3.00 -6.07
N ASN A 171 5.98 -4.33 -6.23
CA ASN A 171 5.98 -5.25 -5.10
C ASN A 171 7.34 -5.32 -4.39
N ILE A 172 8.49 -5.14 -5.09
CA ILE A 172 9.80 -4.97 -4.45
C ILE A 172 9.80 -3.67 -3.61
N CYS A 173 9.37 -2.54 -4.20
CA CYS A 173 9.31 -1.27 -3.49
C CYS A 173 8.45 -1.39 -2.22
N PHE A 174 7.28 -2.00 -2.33
CA PHE A 174 6.36 -2.19 -1.21
C PHE A 174 6.92 -3.15 -0.15
N THR A 175 7.66 -4.19 -0.54
CA THR A 175 8.31 -5.10 0.41
C THR A 175 9.42 -4.40 1.19
N VAL A 176 10.33 -3.69 0.50
CA VAL A 176 11.39 -2.90 1.13
C VAL A 176 10.80 -1.86 2.07
N SER A 177 9.77 -1.15 1.61
CA SER A 177 9.06 -0.16 2.42
C SER A 177 8.38 -0.79 3.64
N SER A 178 7.73 -1.95 3.50
CA SER A 178 7.07 -2.63 4.63
C SER A 178 8.08 -3.12 5.66
N ILE A 179 9.27 -3.61 5.24
CA ILE A 179 10.33 -3.99 6.17
C ILE A 179 10.87 -2.77 6.92
N ALA A 180 11.19 -1.69 6.21
CA ALA A 180 11.65 -0.45 6.83
C ALA A 180 10.60 0.13 7.79
N PHE A 181 9.31 0.06 7.40
CA PHE A 181 8.20 0.52 8.21
C PHE A 181 8.02 -0.33 9.47
N ALA A 182 8.17 -1.67 9.37
CA ALA A 182 8.16 -2.57 10.52
C ALA A 182 9.25 -2.20 11.54
N ILE A 183 10.49 -1.98 11.06
CA ILE A 183 11.61 -1.54 11.91
C ILE A 183 11.29 -0.21 12.57
N GLY A 184 10.76 0.75 11.81
CA GLY A 184 10.39 2.06 12.32
C GLY A 184 9.24 2.00 13.33
N LEU A 185 8.19 1.21 13.09
CA LEU A 185 7.09 1.02 14.01
C LEU A 185 7.53 0.31 15.31
N ALA A 186 8.47 -0.65 15.21
CA ALA A 186 9.07 -1.27 16.38
C ALA A 186 9.89 -0.26 17.20
N TRP A 187 10.63 0.61 16.53
CA TRP A 187 11.41 1.68 17.18
C TRP A 187 10.52 2.68 17.93
N VAL A 188 9.35 3.02 17.39
CA VAL A 188 8.39 3.93 18.06
C VAL A 188 7.41 3.19 18.99
N GLY A 189 7.58 1.87 19.19
CA GLY A 189 6.78 1.07 20.14
C GLY A 189 5.38 0.69 19.67
N LEU A 190 5.06 0.89 18.38
CA LEU A 190 3.76 0.53 17.79
C LEU A 190 3.70 -0.91 17.25
N PHE A 191 4.84 -1.55 16.97
CA PHE A 191 4.90 -2.93 16.50
C PHE A 191 5.26 -3.85 17.67
N THR A 192 4.27 -4.47 18.27
CA THR A 192 4.37 -5.32 19.47
C THR A 192 4.12 -6.78 19.13
N ILE A 193 4.38 -7.67 20.12
CA ILE A 193 4.08 -9.11 19.98
C ILE A 193 2.58 -9.32 19.76
N ASP A 194 1.72 -8.60 20.48
CA ASP A 194 0.27 -8.73 20.36
C ASP A 194 -0.23 -8.31 18.98
N THR A 195 0.25 -7.17 18.44
CA THR A 195 -0.10 -6.73 17.08
C THR A 195 0.40 -7.72 16.03
N THR A 196 1.55 -8.33 16.26
CA THR A 196 2.11 -9.36 15.36
C THR A 196 1.24 -10.62 15.35
N GLN A 197 0.78 -11.10 16.52
CA GLN A 197 -0.09 -12.28 16.61
C GLN A 197 -1.42 -12.06 15.85
N ILE A 198 -2.06 -10.90 16.03
CA ILE A 198 -3.30 -10.56 15.32
C ILE A 198 -3.05 -10.48 13.80
N SER A 199 -1.93 -9.91 13.40
CA SER A 199 -1.49 -9.86 12.00
C SER A 199 -1.36 -11.26 11.39
N PHE A 200 -0.84 -12.25 12.16
CA PHE A 200 -0.76 -13.64 11.73
C PHE A 200 -2.12 -14.32 11.62
N ILE A 201 -3.07 -14.05 12.53
CA ILE A 201 -4.45 -14.57 12.42
C ILE A 201 -5.09 -14.10 11.11
N GLY A 202 -4.91 -12.83 10.76
CA GLY A 202 -5.40 -12.25 9.51
C GLY A 202 -4.77 -12.81 8.26
N LEU A 203 -3.57 -13.45 8.36
CA LEU A 203 -2.89 -14.08 7.22
C LEU A 203 -3.74 -15.16 6.54
N VAL A 204 -4.49 -15.95 7.30
CA VAL A 204 -5.35 -17.00 6.74
C VAL A 204 -6.40 -16.40 5.82
N ALA A 205 -7.12 -15.37 6.30
CA ALA A 205 -8.13 -14.66 5.52
C ALA A 205 -7.50 -14.01 4.26
N MET A 206 -6.30 -13.41 4.42
CA MET A 206 -5.54 -12.82 3.32
C MET A 206 -5.16 -13.87 2.27
N LEU A 207 -4.61 -15.03 2.67
CA LEU A 207 -4.20 -16.08 1.72
C LEU A 207 -5.41 -16.66 0.96
N VAL A 208 -6.53 -16.84 1.64
CA VAL A 208 -7.78 -17.29 1.00
C VAL A 208 -8.27 -16.25 0.00
N GLY A 209 -8.31 -14.96 0.37
CA GLY A 209 -8.70 -13.87 -0.54
C GLY A 209 -7.80 -13.80 -1.76
N LEU A 210 -6.49 -13.88 -1.58
CA LEU A 210 -5.51 -13.85 -2.67
C LEU A 210 -5.69 -15.05 -3.62
N LYS A 211 -5.84 -16.25 -3.07
CA LYS A 211 -6.04 -17.48 -3.84
C LYS A 211 -7.34 -17.45 -4.65
N LEU A 212 -8.41 -16.90 -4.10
CA LEU A 212 -9.69 -16.77 -4.81
C LEU A 212 -9.68 -15.63 -5.84
N GLY A 213 -8.95 -14.55 -5.60
CA GLY A 213 -8.84 -13.42 -6.53
C GLY A 213 -7.98 -13.71 -7.76
N THR A 214 -6.88 -14.46 -7.60
CA THR A 214 -5.92 -14.71 -8.69
C THR A 214 -6.54 -15.36 -9.95
N PRO A 215 -7.34 -16.43 -9.88
CA PRO A 215 -7.93 -17.05 -11.07
C PRO A 215 -9.01 -16.19 -11.75
N ILE A 216 -9.53 -15.19 -11.05
CA ILE A 216 -10.54 -14.26 -11.59
C ILE A 216 -9.88 -13.16 -12.43
N ARG A 217 -8.58 -12.94 -12.26
CA ARG A 217 -7.79 -11.92 -12.97
C ARG A 217 -8.03 -11.92 -14.48
N ASP A 218 -8.11 -13.10 -15.09
CA ASP A 218 -8.24 -13.25 -16.55
C ASP A 218 -9.69 -13.28 -17.03
N LYS A 219 -10.65 -13.44 -16.12
CA LYS A 219 -12.10 -13.58 -16.44
C LYS A 219 -12.88 -12.27 -16.29
N LEU A 220 -12.42 -11.34 -15.47
CA LEU A 220 -13.13 -10.08 -15.20
C LEU A 220 -12.67 -8.95 -16.14
N SER A 221 -13.63 -8.12 -16.51
CA SER A 221 -13.30 -6.82 -17.12
C SER A 221 -12.51 -5.97 -16.12
N HIS A 222 -11.20 -5.94 -16.29
CA HIS A 222 -10.28 -5.16 -15.45
C HIS A 222 -10.72 -3.69 -15.28
N LYS A 223 -11.34 -3.10 -16.32
CA LYS A 223 -11.81 -1.71 -16.28
C LYS A 223 -12.93 -1.51 -15.26
N SER A 224 -13.98 -2.35 -15.30
CA SER A 224 -15.16 -2.18 -14.43
C SER A 224 -14.83 -2.50 -12.98
N PHE A 225 -14.10 -3.59 -12.73
CA PHE A 225 -13.66 -3.96 -11.38
C PHE A 225 -12.76 -2.89 -10.76
N ARG A 226 -11.77 -2.39 -11.52
CA ARG A 226 -10.88 -1.32 -11.07
C ARG A 226 -11.67 -0.04 -10.74
N LYS A 227 -12.64 0.35 -11.57
CA LYS A 227 -13.48 1.52 -11.30
C LYS A 227 -14.28 1.36 -10.01
N ALA A 228 -14.85 0.18 -9.74
CA ALA A 228 -15.60 -0.09 -8.52
C ALA A 228 -14.70 0.03 -7.28
N VAL A 229 -13.50 -0.56 -7.31
CA VAL A 229 -12.52 -0.45 -6.21
C VAL A 229 -12.09 1.00 -6.00
N LEU A 230 -11.77 1.73 -7.07
CA LEU A 230 -11.40 3.15 -6.96
C LEU A 230 -12.54 4.01 -6.44
N GLY A 231 -13.79 3.74 -6.84
CA GLY A 231 -14.98 4.41 -6.30
C GLY A 231 -15.14 4.18 -4.80
N LEU A 232 -14.96 2.92 -4.34
CA LEU A 232 -15.00 2.59 -2.92
C LEU A 232 -13.89 3.30 -2.13
N LEU A 233 -12.65 3.28 -2.64
CA LEU A 233 -11.51 3.96 -2.00
C LEU A 233 -11.72 5.49 -1.97
N LEU A 234 -12.33 6.06 -3.00
CA LEU A 234 -12.66 7.48 -3.05
C LEU A 234 -13.68 7.85 -1.96
N LEU A 235 -14.72 7.04 -1.80
CA LEU A 235 -15.73 7.25 -0.75
C LEU A 235 -15.12 7.12 0.66
N LEU A 236 -14.31 6.09 0.89
CA LEU A 236 -13.61 5.91 2.16
C LEU A 236 -12.62 7.04 2.43
N GLY A 237 -11.87 7.45 1.42
CA GLY A 237 -10.95 8.58 1.52
C GLY A 237 -11.65 9.90 1.83
N ALA A 238 -12.78 10.18 1.15
CA ALA A 238 -13.60 11.36 1.42
C ALA A 238 -14.14 11.36 2.86
N GLY A 239 -14.63 10.21 3.34
CA GLY A 239 -15.06 10.06 4.72
C GLY A 239 -13.96 10.30 5.75
N LEU A 240 -12.73 9.81 5.49
CA LEU A 240 -11.58 10.07 6.38
C LEU A 240 -11.21 11.57 6.43
N VAL A 241 -11.32 12.28 5.31
CA VAL A 241 -11.09 13.74 5.26
C VAL A 241 -12.16 14.51 6.02
N LEU A 242 -13.40 14.06 5.94
CA LEU A 242 -14.53 14.74 6.59
C LEU A 242 -14.65 14.42 8.09
N ARG A 243 -14.11 13.30 8.55
CA ARG A 243 -14.20 12.84 9.94
C ARG A 243 -13.82 13.87 11.01
N PRO A 244 -12.78 14.73 10.81
CA PRO A 244 -12.43 15.78 11.79
C PRO A 244 -13.49 16.85 11.98
N TRP A 245 -14.42 16.97 11.02
CA TRP A 245 -15.43 18.04 10.97
C TRP A 245 -16.85 17.56 11.36
N LEU A 246 -16.99 16.25 11.60
CA LEU A 246 -18.23 15.60 12.04
C LEU A 246 -18.14 15.22 13.52
#